data_79b46ca99e8a1db1ef6e10a316ced754
#
_entry.id   79b46ca99e8a1db1ef6e10a316ced754
#
_cell.length_a   1.000
_cell.length_b   1.000
_cell.length_c   1.000
_cell.angle_alpha   90.00
_cell.angle_beta   90.00
_cell.angle_gamma   90.00
#
_symmetry.space_group_name_H-M   'P 1'
#
loop_
_entity.id
_entity.type
_entity.pdbx_description
1 polymer ?
#
loop_
_entity_poly.entity_id
_entity_poly.type
_entity_poly.pdbx_seq_one_letter_code
_entity_poly.pdbx_strand_id
1 'polypeptide(L)'
;ILGRKDNTINTGGIKVQAEQIEEILRPWMRVPFAITSVPDARLGEAVVLLVVKGADAEVPETKMKELLSKYQLPKMILSVGAIPLTETGKINRAACRQLALTYRTDR
;
A
#
# COMPACT_ATOMS: atom_id res chain seq x y z
N ILE A 1 -19.93 -1.60 -13.12
CA ILE A 1 -19.52 -1.63 -12.91
C ILE A 1 -18.78 -1.57 -12.40
N LEU A 2 -18.84 -1.52 -12.39
CA LEU A 2 -18.16 -1.56 -12.08
C LEU A 2 -17.50 -1.08 -11.08
N GLY A 3 -17.80 -0.62 -10.44
CA GLY A 3 -17.16 0.07 -9.41
C GLY A 3 -16.13 -0.72 -8.77
N ARG A 4 -15.07 -0.22 -8.75
CA ARG A 4 -13.97 -0.88 -8.20
C ARG A 4 -13.85 -0.60 -6.78
N LYS A 5 -14.46 -1.35 -6.02
CA LYS A 5 -14.35 -1.19 -4.60
C LYS A 5 -13.12 -1.83 -4.05
N ASP A 6 -12.43 -2.58 -4.89
CA ASP A 6 -11.30 -3.36 -4.45
C ASP A 6 -10.15 -2.52 -3.92
N ASN A 7 -10.06 -1.29 -4.40
CA ASN A 7 -8.93 -0.43 -4.04
C ASN A 7 -9.25 0.55 -2.94
N THR A 8 -10.45 0.46 -2.39
CA THR A 8 -10.85 1.33 -1.30
C THR A 8 -10.47 0.69 0.03
N ILE A 9 -9.81 1.46 0.88
CA ILE A 9 -9.40 1.00 2.20
C ILE A 9 -10.20 1.77 3.23
N ASN A 10 -10.88 1.03 4.09
CA ASN A 10 -11.72 1.63 5.13
C ASN A 10 -10.95 1.61 6.43
N THR A 11 -10.30 2.72 6.74
CA THR A 11 -9.46 2.79 7.92
C THR A 11 -10.01 3.85 8.88
N GLY A 12 -10.38 3.40 10.08
CA GLY A 12 -10.91 4.31 11.09
C GLY A 12 -12.21 4.98 10.70
N GLY A 13 -13.00 4.33 9.86
CA GLY A 13 -14.24 4.90 9.38
C GLY A 13 -14.07 5.83 8.19
N ILE A 14 -12.85 6.03 7.75
CA ILE A 14 -12.54 6.90 6.62
C ILE A 14 -12.16 6.01 5.45
N LYS A 15 -12.69 6.32 4.28
CA LYS A 15 -12.39 5.57 3.06
C LYS A 15 -11.28 6.27 2.30
N VAL A 16 -10.19 5.55 2.05
CA VAL A 16 -9.09 6.08 1.28
C VAL A 16 -8.88 5.18 0.06
N GLN A 17 -8.34 5.77 -0.99
CA GLN A 17 -8.11 5.06 -2.24
C GLN A 17 -6.64 4.72 -2.37
N ALA A 18 -6.35 3.43 -2.55
CA ALA A 18 -4.96 3.00 -2.69
C ALA A 18 -4.29 3.69 -3.87
N GLU A 19 -5.02 3.84 -4.96
CA GLU A 19 -4.44 4.45 -6.15
C GLU A 19 -4.10 5.92 -5.94
N GLN A 20 -4.88 6.62 -5.15
CA GLN A 20 -4.58 8.02 -4.85
C GLN A 20 -3.28 8.14 -4.09
N ILE A 21 -3.08 7.26 -3.12
CA ILE A 21 -1.86 7.28 -2.34
C ILE A 21 -0.67 6.98 -3.24
N GLU A 22 -0.81 6.02 -4.14
CA GLU A 22 0.25 5.67 -5.05
C GLU A 22 0.60 6.82 -5.99
N GLU A 23 -0.41 7.54 -6.47
CA GLU A 23 -0.17 8.69 -7.33
C GLU A 23 0.60 9.79 -6.62
N ILE A 24 0.24 10.03 -5.37
CA ILE A 24 0.91 11.06 -4.58
C ILE A 24 2.38 10.70 -4.35
N LEU A 25 2.64 9.43 -4.08
CA LEU A 25 3.99 8.98 -3.74
C LEU A 25 4.86 8.71 -4.96
N ARG A 26 4.27 8.53 -6.12
CA ARG A 26 5.02 8.08 -7.29
C ARG A 26 6.25 8.93 -7.60
N PRO A 27 6.15 10.27 -7.59
CA PRO A 27 7.34 11.08 -7.91
C PRO A 27 8.47 10.92 -6.91
N TRP A 28 8.18 10.42 -5.72
CA TRP A 28 9.14 10.34 -4.64
C TRP A 28 9.72 8.94 -4.45
N MET A 29 9.16 7.95 -5.16
CA MET A 29 9.60 6.57 -5.01
C MET A 29 10.51 6.19 -6.16
N ARG A 30 11.60 5.52 -5.84
CA ARG A 30 12.58 5.11 -6.84
C ARG A 30 12.48 3.63 -7.19
N VAL A 31 11.70 2.88 -6.44
CA VAL A 31 11.55 1.46 -6.66
C VAL A 31 10.08 1.15 -6.84
N PRO A 32 9.75 0.01 -7.44
CA PRO A 32 8.34 -0.39 -7.54
C PRO A 32 7.72 -0.49 -6.15
N PHE A 33 6.49 -0.09 -6.06
CA PHE A 33 5.77 -0.11 -4.79
C PHE A 33 4.29 -0.26 -5.04
N ALA A 34 3.55 -0.59 -3.99
CA ALA A 34 2.11 -0.72 -4.08
C ALA A 34 1.51 -0.43 -2.70
N ILE A 35 0.28 0.02 -2.72
CA ILE A 35 -0.48 0.25 -1.49
C ILE A 35 -1.53 -0.84 -1.40
N THR A 36 -1.64 -1.43 -0.22
CA THR A 36 -2.66 -2.43 0.05
C THR A 36 -3.14 -2.24 1.48
N SER A 37 -3.89 -3.20 1.99
CA SER A 37 -4.40 -3.11 3.35
C SER A 37 -4.43 -4.49 3.98
N VAL A 38 -4.46 -4.49 5.29
CA VAL A 38 -4.62 -5.71 6.07
C VAL A 38 -5.67 -5.44 7.14
N PRO A 39 -6.33 -6.49 7.63
CA PRO A 39 -7.30 -6.30 8.71
C PRO A 39 -6.64 -5.72 9.95
N ASP A 40 -7.36 -4.86 10.63
CA ASP A 40 -6.86 -4.24 11.85
C ASP A 40 -8.01 -4.16 12.84
N ALA A 41 -7.78 -4.64 14.06
CA ALA A 41 -8.83 -4.73 15.06
C ALA A 41 -9.40 -3.36 15.44
N ARG A 42 -8.58 -2.33 15.38
CA ARG A 42 -9.01 -1.00 15.81
C ARG A 42 -9.52 -0.14 14.68
N LEU A 43 -8.94 -0.30 13.51
CA LEU A 43 -9.28 0.56 12.38
C LEU A 43 -10.19 -0.09 11.35
N GLY A 44 -10.39 -1.40 11.47
CA GLY A 44 -11.03 -2.15 10.42
C GLY A 44 -10.03 -2.62 9.39
N GLU A 45 -9.34 -1.67 8.77
CA GLU A 45 -8.24 -1.98 7.85
C GLU A 45 -7.12 -0.98 8.11
N ALA A 46 -5.89 -1.43 7.92
CA ALA A 46 -4.72 -0.57 8.04
C ALA A 46 -4.05 -0.48 6.67
N VAL A 47 -3.60 0.71 6.32
CA VAL A 47 -2.90 0.93 5.05
C VAL A 47 -1.50 0.35 5.15
N VAL A 48 -1.08 -0.37 4.14
CA VAL A 48 0.24 -1.00 4.08
C VAL A 48 0.93 -0.59 2.79
N LEU A 49 2.19 -0.20 2.91
CA LEU A 49 3.03 0.12 1.76
C LEU A 49 3.98 -1.05 1.52
N LEU A 50 3.93 -1.60 0.31
CA LEU A 50 4.85 -2.64 -0.13
C LEU A 50 5.90 -1.99 -1.02
N VAL A 51 7.17 -2.23 -0.72
CA VAL A 51 8.26 -1.72 -1.56
C VAL A 51 9.15 -2.87 -1.96
N VAL A 52 9.67 -2.80 -3.18
CA VAL A 52 10.59 -3.82 -3.66
C VAL A 52 11.97 -3.55 -3.07
N LYS A 53 12.61 -4.59 -2.55
CA LYS A 53 13.94 -4.47 -1.97
C LYS A 53 14.94 -4.00 -3.02
N GLY A 54 15.89 -3.20 -2.59
CA GLY A 54 16.91 -2.73 -3.49
C GLY A 54 17.75 -1.66 -2.84
N ALA A 55 18.83 -1.27 -3.51
CA ALA A 55 19.75 -0.28 -2.99
C ALA A 55 19.07 1.07 -2.79
N ASP A 56 18.11 1.36 -3.66
CA ASP A 56 17.39 2.63 -3.60
C ASP A 56 16.01 2.51 -2.99
N ALA A 57 15.79 1.47 -2.21
CA ALA A 57 14.48 1.24 -1.63
C ALA A 57 14.25 2.08 -0.38
N GLU A 58 14.66 3.31 -0.44
CA GLU A 58 14.47 4.23 0.66
C GLU A 58 13.09 4.83 0.62
N VAL A 59 12.39 4.81 1.74
CA VAL A 59 11.04 5.33 1.81
C VAL A 59 11.10 6.75 2.37
N PRO A 60 10.58 7.74 1.66
CA PRO A 60 10.62 9.13 2.12
C PRO A 60 9.55 9.38 3.17
N GLU A 61 9.78 8.90 4.38
CA GLU A 61 8.77 8.99 5.44
C GLU A 61 8.39 10.41 5.77
N THR A 62 9.37 11.31 5.79
CA THR A 62 9.09 12.71 6.06
C THR A 62 8.17 13.29 4.99
N LYS A 63 8.46 12.97 3.74
CA LYS A 63 7.63 13.45 2.65
C LYS A 63 6.24 12.85 2.71
N MET A 64 6.14 11.59 3.09
CA MET A 64 4.83 10.97 3.20
C MET A 64 3.97 11.69 4.22
N LYS A 65 4.56 12.11 5.33
CA LYS A 65 3.81 12.83 6.35
C LYS A 65 3.35 14.19 5.86
N GLU A 66 4.11 14.80 4.96
CA GLU A 66 3.72 16.09 4.39
C GLU A 66 2.66 15.96 3.31
N LEU A 67 2.75 14.89 2.52
CA LEU A 67 1.91 14.75 1.35
C LEU A 67 0.60 14.02 1.62
N LEU A 68 0.61 13.11 2.59
CA LEU A 68 -0.55 12.27 2.86
C LEU A 68 -1.26 12.73 4.13
N SER A 69 -2.58 12.56 4.13
CA SER A 69 -3.33 12.84 5.33
C SER A 69 -3.07 11.75 6.36
N LYS A 70 -3.50 12.01 7.57
CA LYS A 70 -3.37 11.09 8.68
C LYS A 70 -3.89 9.69 8.34
N TYR A 71 -5.00 9.64 7.62
CA TYR A 71 -5.63 8.36 7.29
C TYR A 71 -4.99 7.68 6.09
N GLN A 72 -4.29 8.42 5.27
CA GLN A 72 -3.62 7.87 4.10
C GLN A 72 -2.24 7.31 4.42
N LEU A 73 -1.68 7.69 5.54
CA LEU A 73 -0.34 7.24 5.91
C LEU A 73 -0.32 5.75 6.16
N PRO A 74 0.64 5.02 5.57
CA PRO A 74 0.76 3.60 5.84
C PRO A 74 1.09 3.35 7.29
N LYS A 75 0.42 2.36 7.87
CA LYS A 75 0.72 1.93 9.23
C LYS A 75 1.87 0.94 9.25
N MET A 76 2.20 0.39 8.10
CA MET A 76 3.22 -0.63 7.99
C MET A 76 3.91 -0.49 6.65
N ILE A 77 5.23 -0.66 6.64
CA ILE A 77 6.00 -0.65 5.39
C ILE A 77 6.73 -1.97 5.32
N LEU A 78 6.47 -2.72 4.27
CA LEU A 78 7.02 -4.05 4.10
C LEU A 78 7.91 -4.11 2.86
N SER A 79 9.07 -4.74 2.98
CA SER A 79 9.97 -4.96 1.86
C SER A 79 9.67 -6.33 1.26
N VAL A 80 9.45 -6.35 -0.05
CA VAL A 80 9.09 -7.58 -0.74
C VAL A 80 10.03 -7.79 -1.93
N GLY A 81 10.03 -9.00 -2.47
CA GLY A 81 10.88 -9.29 -3.61
C GLY A 81 10.37 -8.72 -4.92
N ALA A 82 9.08 -8.61 -5.05
CA ALA A 82 8.46 -8.08 -6.25
C ALA A 82 7.03 -7.69 -5.95
N ILE A 83 6.50 -6.76 -6.75
CA ILE A 83 5.10 -6.36 -6.63
C ILE A 83 4.30 -7.25 -7.57
N PRO A 84 3.30 -7.98 -7.06
CA PRO A 84 2.49 -8.83 -7.92
C PRO A 84 1.75 -8.00 -8.98
N LEU A 85 1.78 -8.47 -10.21
CA LEU A 85 1.12 -7.78 -11.32
C LEU A 85 0.15 -8.74 -12.00
N THR A 86 -0.86 -8.16 -12.63
CA THR A 86 -1.79 -8.93 -13.44
C THR A 86 -1.15 -9.22 -14.79
N GLU A 87 -1.85 -9.98 -15.61
CA GLU A 87 -1.36 -10.30 -16.95
C GLU A 87 -1.18 -9.06 -17.81
N THR A 88 -1.95 -8.03 -17.52
CA THR A 88 -1.86 -6.79 -18.28
C THR A 88 -0.84 -5.81 -17.71
N GLY A 89 -0.11 -6.21 -16.67
CA GLY A 89 0.91 -5.36 -16.09
C GLY A 89 0.42 -4.40 -15.03
N LYS A 90 -0.81 -4.55 -14.59
CA LYS A 90 -1.35 -3.71 -13.53
C LYS A 90 -1.13 -4.36 -12.18
N ILE A 91 -1.14 -3.55 -11.13
CA ILE A 91 -0.95 -4.08 -9.78
C ILE A 91 -2.09 -5.02 -9.43
N ASN A 92 -1.71 -6.23 -9.01
CA ASN A 92 -2.69 -7.22 -8.57
C ASN A 92 -2.98 -7.00 -7.10
N ARG A 93 -4.07 -6.28 -6.82
CA ARG A 93 -4.39 -5.86 -5.45
C ARG A 93 -4.64 -7.05 -4.53
N ALA A 94 -5.31 -8.07 -5.03
CA ALA A 94 -5.59 -9.24 -4.20
C ALA A 94 -4.31 -9.95 -3.79
N ALA A 95 -3.37 -10.08 -4.72
CA ALA A 95 -2.10 -10.72 -4.41
C ALA A 95 -1.27 -9.86 -3.47
N CYS A 96 -1.33 -8.54 -3.64
CA CYS A 96 -0.63 -7.63 -2.74
C CYS A 96 -1.15 -7.77 -1.31
N ARG A 97 -2.45 -7.90 -1.15
CA ARG A 97 -3.03 -8.07 0.16
C ARG A 97 -2.58 -9.39 0.79
N GLN A 98 -2.57 -10.45 0.00
CA GLN A 98 -2.10 -11.74 0.50
C GLN A 98 -0.64 -11.68 0.91
N LEU A 99 0.15 -11.00 0.11
CA LEU A 99 1.57 -10.83 0.42
C LEU A 99 1.74 -10.07 1.73
N ALA A 100 0.99 -9.01 1.92
CA ALA A 100 1.06 -8.21 3.13
C ALA A 100 0.64 -9.03 4.35
N LEU A 101 -0.40 -9.83 4.21
CA LEU A 101 -0.85 -10.68 5.30
C LEU A 101 0.21 -11.70 5.67
N THR A 102 0.87 -12.29 4.66
CA THR A 102 1.92 -13.26 4.90
C THR A 102 3.10 -12.64 5.64
N TYR A 103 3.54 -11.48 5.19
CA TYR A 103 4.67 -10.82 5.83
C TYR A 103 4.34 -10.37 7.24
N ARG A 104 3.12 -9.92 7.44
CA ARG A 104 2.69 -9.51 8.76
C ARG A 104 2.64 -10.69 9.72
N THR A 105 2.19 -11.84 9.22
CA THR A 105 2.06 -13.04 10.05
C THR A 105 3.42 -13.61 10.43
N ASP A 106 4.40 -13.44 9.58
CA ASP A 106 5.73 -13.98 9.80
C ASP A 106 6.48 -13.28 10.93
N ARG A 107 5.93 -12.23 11.44
CA ARG A 107 6.58 -11.50 12.54
C ARG A 107 6.27 -12.12 13.89
#